data_29830fa9bec7025dc03456543afc0ff0
#
_entry.id   29830fa9bec7025dc03456543afc0ff0
#
_cell.length_a   1.000
_cell.length_b   1.000
_cell.length_c   1.000
_cell.angle_alpha   90.00
_cell.angle_beta   90.00
_cell.angle_gamma   90.00
#
_symmetry.space_group_name_H-M   'P 1'
#
loop_
_entity.id
_entity.type
_entity.pdbx_description
1 polymer ?
#
loop_
_entity_poly.entity_id
_entity_poly.type
_entity_poly.pdbx_seq_one_letter_code
_entity_poly.pdbx_strand_id
1 'polypeptide(L)'
;LRGDLIRLFQKEGFYFHAEKMIRKSPQLAAIRTKNHQLMHGSTKKDSSICRPGLADYILTFRNKGKNEVPIQNEIDFDNWCKIAEPAEYVGDIEINTLQRINDQLWMDIEEGDTISSFRKAKGEKDEKHMTPTQLTVIENSYLLWSNKGDTVLSPFGGVGSESVTSLKMDRKPIAIELKNSYYEMLKKNISNQMDLMNQTSLF
;
A
#
# COMPACT_ATOMS: atom_id res chain seq x y z
N LEU A 1 -13.81 6.67 -12.90
CA LEU A 1 -12.44 6.14 -12.86
C LEU A 1 -12.35 4.71 -12.35
N ARG A 2 -12.81 4.39 -11.07
CA ARG A 2 -12.74 3.02 -10.50
C ARG A 2 -13.42 1.97 -11.39
N GLY A 3 -14.69 2.17 -11.73
CA GLY A 3 -15.42 1.26 -12.61
C GLY A 3 -14.85 1.16 -14.03
N ASP A 4 -14.23 2.23 -14.53
CA ASP A 4 -13.57 2.23 -15.84
C ASP A 4 -12.30 1.38 -15.83
N LEU A 5 -11.52 1.46 -14.75
CA LEU A 5 -10.35 0.61 -14.57
C LEU A 5 -10.74 -0.87 -14.49
N ILE A 6 -11.81 -1.21 -13.74
CA ILE A 6 -12.30 -2.59 -13.67
C ILE A 6 -12.67 -3.09 -15.07
N ARG A 7 -13.45 -2.32 -15.82
CA ARG A 7 -13.83 -2.68 -17.18
C ARG A 7 -12.63 -2.81 -18.12
N LEU A 8 -11.66 -1.91 -18.00
CA LEU A 8 -10.43 -1.94 -18.80
C LEU A 8 -9.66 -3.23 -18.57
N PHE A 9 -9.35 -3.55 -17.33
CA PHE A 9 -8.59 -4.77 -16.99
C PHE A 9 -9.34 -6.04 -17.39
N GLN A 10 -10.67 -6.07 -17.21
CA GLN A 10 -11.48 -7.20 -17.66
C GLN A 10 -11.45 -7.36 -19.18
N LYS A 11 -11.47 -6.26 -19.94
CA LYS A 11 -11.33 -6.28 -21.39
C LYS A 11 -9.98 -6.86 -21.84
N GLU A 12 -8.92 -6.55 -21.08
CA GLU A 12 -7.57 -7.10 -21.34
C GLU A 12 -7.41 -8.56 -20.84
N GLY A 13 -8.50 -9.16 -20.35
CA GLY A 13 -8.54 -10.58 -20.00
C GLY A 13 -8.22 -10.92 -18.55
N PHE A 14 -8.07 -9.93 -17.69
CA PHE A 14 -7.91 -10.14 -16.25
C PHE A 14 -9.26 -10.38 -15.57
N TYR A 15 -9.24 -11.08 -14.45
CA TYR A 15 -10.40 -11.23 -13.56
C TYR A 15 -10.29 -10.25 -12.40
N PHE A 16 -11.34 -9.47 -12.18
CA PHE A 16 -11.46 -8.70 -10.94
C PHE A 16 -11.56 -9.67 -9.75
N HIS A 17 -10.66 -9.54 -8.80
CA HIS A 17 -10.56 -10.45 -7.67
C HIS A 17 -11.10 -9.84 -6.39
N ALA A 18 -10.57 -8.69 -6.00
CA ALA A 18 -10.91 -8.04 -4.74
C ALA A 18 -10.71 -6.53 -4.81
N GLU A 19 -11.30 -5.86 -3.84
CA GLU A 19 -11.10 -4.45 -3.59
C GLU A 19 -10.87 -4.22 -2.11
N LYS A 20 -9.90 -3.39 -1.80
CA LYS A 20 -9.65 -2.87 -0.46
C LYS A 20 -9.86 -1.37 -0.46
N MET A 21 -10.41 -0.84 0.61
CA MET A 21 -10.55 0.60 0.83
C MET A 21 -9.59 1.04 1.94
N ILE A 22 -8.82 2.08 1.66
CA ILE A 22 -7.95 2.70 2.64
C ILE A 22 -8.67 3.92 3.19
N ARG A 23 -8.92 3.90 4.51
CA ARG A 23 -9.50 5.05 5.20
C ARG A 23 -8.53 6.23 5.14
N LYS A 24 -9.05 7.39 4.76
CA LYS A 24 -8.35 8.66 4.93
C LYS A 24 -8.96 9.46 6.07
N SER A 25 -8.11 10.19 6.81
CA SER A 25 -8.60 11.13 7.80
C SER A 25 -9.40 12.24 7.11
N PRO A 26 -10.71 12.40 7.40
CA PRO A 26 -11.51 13.47 6.81
C PRO A 26 -10.94 14.86 7.15
N GLN A 27 -10.35 14.99 8.32
CA GLN A 27 -9.76 16.24 8.80
C GLN A 27 -8.50 16.61 8.00
N LEU A 28 -7.59 15.65 7.76
CA LEU A 28 -6.41 15.87 6.94
C LEU A 28 -6.78 16.13 5.48
N ALA A 29 -7.75 15.41 4.95
CA ALA A 29 -8.28 15.66 3.61
C ALA A 29 -8.87 17.07 3.48
N ALA A 30 -9.63 17.53 4.47
CA ALA A 30 -10.18 18.89 4.49
C ALA A 30 -9.08 19.97 4.51
N ILE A 31 -8.04 19.78 5.33
CA ILE A 31 -6.90 20.70 5.43
C ILE A 31 -6.12 20.77 4.12
N ARG A 32 -5.85 19.61 3.49
CA ARG A 32 -5.05 19.53 2.26
C ARG A 32 -5.79 20.03 1.03
N THR A 33 -7.07 19.72 0.91
CA THR A 33 -7.86 20.03 -0.29
C THR A 33 -8.70 21.30 -0.14
N LYS A 34 -8.78 21.88 1.05
CA LYS A 34 -9.69 23.00 1.40
C LYS A 34 -11.15 22.68 1.05
N ASN A 35 -11.50 21.41 1.01
CA ASN A 35 -12.84 20.95 0.69
C ASN A 35 -13.77 21.11 1.91
N HIS A 36 -15.06 21.30 1.65
CA HIS A 36 -16.10 21.43 2.69
C HIS A 36 -16.41 20.06 3.33
N GLN A 37 -15.39 19.47 3.96
CA GLN A 37 -15.52 18.23 4.71
C GLN A 37 -15.28 18.54 6.18
N LEU A 38 -16.16 18.15 7.06
CA LEU A 38 -16.00 18.25 8.52
C LEU A 38 -15.32 19.54 9.04
N MET A 39 -15.29 20.59 8.23
CA MET A 39 -14.80 21.88 8.69
C MET A 39 -15.84 22.48 9.67
N HIS A 40 -15.40 22.85 10.85
CA HIS A 40 -16.27 23.38 11.91
C HIS A 40 -17.24 24.46 11.40
N GLY A 41 -16.77 25.41 10.62
CA GLY A 41 -17.58 26.48 10.05
C GLY A 41 -18.69 26.01 9.11
N SER A 42 -18.41 24.98 8.30
CA SER A 42 -19.40 24.40 7.38
C SER A 42 -20.42 23.53 8.14
N THR A 43 -19.94 22.68 9.04
CA THR A 43 -20.79 21.81 9.85
C THR A 43 -21.74 22.60 10.76
N LYS A 44 -21.26 23.73 11.28
CA LYS A 44 -22.10 24.63 12.13
C LYS A 44 -23.17 25.35 11.33
N LYS A 45 -22.90 25.71 10.08
CA LYS A 45 -23.86 26.47 9.24
C LYS A 45 -24.88 25.53 8.58
N ASP A 46 -24.39 24.50 7.92
CA ASP A 46 -25.20 23.52 7.20
C ASP A 46 -24.39 22.26 6.98
N SER A 47 -24.66 21.22 7.76
CA SER A 47 -23.96 19.94 7.66
C SER A 47 -24.31 19.16 6.37
N SER A 48 -25.41 19.50 5.70
CA SER A 48 -25.83 18.82 4.47
C SER A 48 -24.88 19.07 3.29
N ILE A 49 -24.12 20.16 3.32
CA ILE A 49 -23.12 20.50 2.31
C ILE A 49 -21.77 19.81 2.53
N CYS A 50 -21.58 19.20 3.71
CA CYS A 50 -20.35 18.47 4.02
C CYS A 50 -20.25 17.21 3.16
N ARG A 51 -19.12 17.06 2.46
CA ARG A 51 -18.86 15.88 1.63
C ARG A 51 -17.99 14.89 2.39
N PRO A 52 -18.26 13.59 2.29
CA PRO A 52 -17.38 12.58 2.88
C PRO A 52 -15.99 12.65 2.23
N GLY A 53 -14.97 12.32 2.99
CA GLY A 53 -13.64 12.09 2.44
C GLY A 53 -13.68 10.92 1.45
N LEU A 54 -12.94 11.06 0.36
CA LEU A 54 -12.78 9.95 -0.58
C LEU A 54 -11.75 8.99 -0.01
N ALA A 55 -12.12 7.71 0.09
CA ALA A 55 -11.17 6.65 0.36
C ALA A 55 -10.24 6.43 -0.84
N ASP A 56 -9.04 5.92 -0.61
CA ASP A 56 -8.25 5.31 -1.68
C ASP A 56 -8.68 3.85 -1.84
N TYR A 57 -8.49 3.33 -3.05
CA TYR A 57 -8.90 1.97 -3.40
C TYR A 57 -7.74 1.19 -3.97
N ILE A 58 -7.57 -0.03 -3.50
CA ILE A 58 -6.71 -1.03 -4.11
C ILE A 58 -7.62 -1.98 -4.87
N LEU A 59 -7.42 -2.06 -6.17
CA LEU A 59 -8.14 -2.99 -7.04
C LEU A 59 -7.21 -4.15 -7.37
N THR A 60 -7.60 -5.35 -7.00
CA THR A 60 -6.83 -6.56 -7.26
C THR A 60 -7.43 -7.33 -8.41
N PHE A 61 -6.58 -7.73 -9.33
CA PHE A 61 -6.94 -8.52 -10.50
C PHE A 61 -6.09 -9.79 -10.55
N ARG A 62 -6.65 -10.82 -11.13
CA ARG A 62 -5.97 -12.09 -11.37
C ARG A 62 -5.85 -12.35 -12.86
N ASN A 63 -4.72 -12.91 -13.26
CA ASN A 63 -4.59 -13.47 -14.60
C ASN A 63 -5.32 -14.82 -14.68
N LYS A 64 -5.59 -15.27 -15.90
CA LYS A 64 -6.14 -16.61 -16.17
C LYS A 64 -5.16 -17.70 -15.71
N GLY A 65 -5.69 -18.80 -15.22
CA GLY A 65 -4.91 -19.97 -14.82
C GLY A 65 -5.07 -20.34 -13.35
N LYS A 66 -4.37 -21.37 -12.96
CA LYS A 66 -4.23 -21.81 -11.57
C LYS A 66 -2.96 -21.22 -10.98
N ASN A 67 -2.99 -20.95 -9.70
CA ASN A 67 -1.80 -20.56 -8.96
C ASN A 67 -0.97 -21.84 -8.72
N GLU A 68 0.11 -22.01 -9.46
CA GLU A 68 0.96 -23.21 -9.36
C GLU A 68 1.66 -23.26 -8.01
N VAL A 69 2.05 -22.09 -7.49
CA VAL A 69 2.62 -21.94 -6.16
C VAL A 69 1.67 -21.10 -5.31
N PRO A 70 0.92 -21.70 -4.38
CA PRO A 70 0.03 -20.98 -3.49
C PRO A 70 0.78 -19.93 -2.65
N ILE A 71 0.12 -18.83 -2.37
CA ILE A 71 0.64 -17.85 -1.40
C ILE A 71 0.49 -18.47 -0.01
N GLN A 72 1.60 -18.69 0.67
CA GLN A 72 1.65 -19.35 1.97
C GLN A 72 2.18 -18.40 3.02
N ASN A 73 1.46 -18.34 4.14
CA ASN A 73 1.93 -17.69 5.36
C ASN A 73 2.14 -18.81 6.40
N GLU A 74 3.33 -18.87 6.98
CA GLU A 74 3.66 -19.84 8.02
C GLU A 74 2.97 -19.43 9.32
N ILE A 75 1.82 -20.05 9.60
CA ILE A 75 1.04 -19.82 10.81
C ILE A 75 0.83 -21.18 11.46
N ASP A 76 1.29 -21.34 12.70
CA ASP A 76 1.04 -22.57 13.43
C ASP A 76 -0.40 -22.64 13.97
N PHE A 77 -0.86 -23.86 14.27
CA PHE A 77 -2.24 -24.12 14.67
C PHE A 77 -2.58 -23.48 16.04
N ASP A 78 -1.64 -23.49 16.98
CA ASP A 78 -1.89 -22.93 18.31
C ASP A 78 -2.08 -21.41 18.26
N ASN A 79 -1.33 -20.76 17.40
CA ASN A 79 -1.51 -19.34 17.14
C ASN A 79 -2.82 -19.07 16.40
N TRP A 80 -3.21 -19.92 15.44
CA TRP A 80 -4.51 -19.81 14.79
C TRP A 80 -5.66 -19.88 15.79
N CYS A 81 -5.59 -20.79 16.77
CA CYS A 81 -6.64 -20.97 17.78
C CYS A 81 -6.84 -19.74 18.68
N LYS A 82 -5.77 -18.98 18.93
CA LYS A 82 -5.84 -17.75 19.76
C LYS A 82 -6.69 -16.64 19.16
N ILE A 83 -6.95 -16.68 17.87
CA ILE A 83 -7.75 -15.68 17.15
C ILE A 83 -9.25 -15.79 17.47
N ALA A 84 -9.71 -16.96 17.82
CA ALA A 84 -11.11 -17.17 18.23
C ALA A 84 -11.42 -16.51 19.57
N GLU A 85 -10.43 -15.99 20.27
CA GLU A 85 -10.58 -15.23 21.50
C GLU A 85 -10.98 -13.78 21.21
N PRO A 86 -11.73 -13.11 22.11
CA PRO A 86 -12.12 -11.71 21.90
C PRO A 86 -10.92 -10.80 21.61
N ALA A 87 -11.15 -9.78 20.82
CA ALA A 87 -10.12 -8.86 20.29
C ALA A 87 -9.22 -8.16 21.33
N GLU A 88 -9.53 -8.29 22.61
CA GLU A 88 -8.73 -7.80 23.73
C GLU A 88 -7.47 -8.63 24.00
N TYR A 89 -7.41 -9.85 23.44
CA TYR A 89 -6.28 -10.75 23.58
C TYR A 89 -5.48 -10.83 22.29
N VAL A 90 -4.67 -9.85 22.07
CA VAL A 90 -3.67 -9.83 21.00
C VAL A 90 -2.52 -10.77 21.40
N GLY A 91 -2.76 -12.06 21.29
CA GLY A 91 -1.75 -13.07 21.64
C GLY A 91 -0.73 -13.28 20.55
N ASP A 92 -1.09 -13.07 19.28
CA ASP A 92 -0.18 -13.30 18.17
C ASP A 92 -0.33 -12.22 17.09
N ILE A 93 0.75 -11.50 16.89
CA ILE A 93 0.83 -10.36 15.96
C ILE A 93 0.62 -10.83 14.51
N GLU A 94 1.10 -12.00 14.13
CA GLU A 94 1.07 -12.46 12.73
C GLU A 94 -0.35 -12.75 12.24
N ILE A 95 -1.13 -13.46 13.03
CA ILE A 95 -2.49 -13.84 12.65
C ILE A 95 -3.44 -12.65 12.69
N ASN A 96 -3.36 -11.83 13.74
CA ASN A 96 -4.12 -10.59 13.80
C ASN A 96 -3.78 -9.68 12.63
N THR A 97 -2.53 -9.66 12.20
CA THR A 97 -2.11 -8.94 11.00
C THR A 97 -2.81 -9.47 9.76
N LEU A 98 -2.80 -10.79 9.53
CA LEU A 98 -3.44 -11.39 8.35
C LEU A 98 -4.96 -11.19 8.35
N GLN A 99 -5.63 -11.30 9.48
CA GLN A 99 -7.06 -11.01 9.58
C GLN A 99 -7.37 -9.56 9.28
N ARG A 100 -6.61 -8.65 9.88
CA ARG A 100 -6.75 -7.20 9.69
C ARG A 100 -6.53 -6.79 8.24
N ILE A 101 -5.49 -7.32 7.58
CA ILE A 101 -5.23 -7.02 6.17
C ILE A 101 -6.19 -7.72 5.21
N ASN A 102 -6.86 -8.80 5.65
CA ASN A 102 -7.94 -9.42 4.89
C ASN A 102 -9.25 -8.65 4.96
N ASP A 103 -9.44 -7.77 5.94
CA ASP A 103 -10.60 -6.89 5.97
C ASP A 103 -10.67 -6.05 4.68
N GLN A 104 -11.87 -5.75 4.24
CA GLN A 104 -12.11 -4.87 3.09
C GLN A 104 -11.70 -3.42 3.37
N LEU A 105 -11.74 -3.00 4.63
CA LEU A 105 -11.45 -1.65 5.06
C LEU A 105 -10.17 -1.59 5.89
N TRP A 106 -9.13 -0.97 5.33
CA TRP A 106 -7.89 -0.69 6.05
C TRP A 106 -7.99 0.65 6.78
N MET A 107 -8.15 0.56 8.10
CA MET A 107 -8.41 1.70 8.99
C MET A 107 -7.14 2.33 9.55
N ASP A 108 -6.07 1.59 9.58
CA ASP A 108 -4.83 1.83 10.32
C ASP A 108 -3.65 2.27 9.46
N ILE A 109 -3.89 2.62 8.21
CA ILE A 109 -2.85 3.14 7.32
C ILE A 109 -2.55 4.59 7.68
N GLU A 110 -1.34 4.84 8.15
CA GLU A 110 -0.86 6.19 8.42
C GLU A 110 -0.54 6.94 7.12
N GLU A 111 -1.13 8.11 6.92
CA GLU A 111 -0.93 8.91 5.69
C GLU A 111 0.53 9.39 5.51
N GLY A 112 1.30 9.46 6.58
CA GLY A 112 2.70 9.86 6.58
C GLY A 112 3.70 8.72 6.39
N ASP A 113 3.25 7.47 6.42
CA ASP A 113 4.09 6.28 6.25
C ASP A 113 4.56 6.12 4.81
N THR A 114 5.49 6.96 4.41
CA THR A 114 6.04 7.00 3.06
C THR A 114 7.56 7.08 3.09
N ILE A 115 8.20 6.70 1.99
CA ILE A 115 9.66 6.76 1.87
C ILE A 115 10.16 8.22 2.05
N SER A 116 11.04 8.46 2.99
CA SER A 116 11.47 9.81 3.43
C SER A 116 12.22 10.61 2.35
N SER A 117 12.87 9.91 1.43
CA SER A 117 13.68 10.50 0.36
C SER A 117 12.87 11.23 -0.72
N PHE A 118 11.55 10.98 -0.79
CA PHE A 118 10.66 11.58 -1.79
C PHE A 118 10.76 13.11 -1.85
N ARG A 119 10.82 13.77 -0.70
CA ARG A 119 10.90 15.24 -0.64
C ARG A 119 12.15 15.80 -1.32
N LYS A 120 13.24 15.03 -1.34
CA LYS A 120 14.51 15.43 -1.97
C LYS A 120 14.49 15.29 -3.49
N ALA A 121 13.68 14.37 -4.02
CA ALA A 121 13.55 14.14 -5.46
C ALA A 121 12.57 15.11 -6.13
N LYS A 122 11.79 15.84 -5.34
CA LYS A 122 10.75 16.74 -5.81
C LYS A 122 11.36 18.06 -6.29
N GLY A 123 11.52 18.22 -7.60
CA GLY A 123 12.20 19.37 -8.20
C GLY A 123 11.29 20.47 -8.79
N GLU A 124 10.05 20.18 -9.18
CA GLU A 124 9.21 21.07 -9.99
C GLU A 124 7.83 21.33 -9.41
N LYS A 125 7.22 22.47 -9.82
CA LYS A 125 5.91 22.91 -9.31
C LYS A 125 4.76 21.96 -9.64
N ASP A 126 4.86 21.24 -10.76
CA ASP A 126 3.82 20.34 -11.27
C ASP A 126 3.64 19.09 -10.41
N GLU A 127 4.62 18.78 -9.57
CA GLU A 127 4.68 17.58 -8.75
C GLU A 127 4.13 17.76 -7.32
N LYS A 128 3.54 18.90 -7.04
CA LYS A 128 3.06 19.21 -5.67
C LYS A 128 2.07 18.19 -5.10
N HIS A 129 1.39 17.46 -5.98
CA HIS A 129 0.34 16.52 -5.59
C HIS A 129 0.77 15.06 -5.64
N MET A 130 1.98 14.75 -6.11
CA MET A 130 2.48 13.37 -6.11
C MET A 130 3.00 13.01 -4.73
N THR A 131 2.45 11.96 -4.16
CA THR A 131 2.87 11.38 -2.89
C THR A 131 3.17 9.90 -3.13
N PRO A 132 4.29 9.38 -2.62
CA PRO A 132 4.57 7.95 -2.70
C PRO A 132 3.46 7.15 -2.01
N THR A 133 3.30 5.90 -2.44
CA THR A 133 2.42 4.95 -1.78
C THR A 133 2.90 4.70 -0.35
N GLN A 134 1.99 4.57 0.59
CA GLN A 134 2.32 4.23 1.97
C GLN A 134 2.97 2.86 2.03
N LEU A 135 4.02 2.73 2.83
CA LEU A 135 4.80 1.50 2.93
C LEU A 135 3.96 0.35 3.49
N THR A 136 3.15 0.61 4.52
CA THR A 136 2.21 -0.38 5.08
C THR A 136 1.22 -0.91 4.03
N VAL A 137 0.75 -0.08 3.10
CA VAL A 137 -0.12 -0.53 1.99
C VAL A 137 0.59 -1.54 1.10
N ILE A 138 1.87 -1.29 0.82
CA ILE A 138 2.70 -2.18 -0.01
C ILE A 138 2.98 -3.48 0.76
N GLU A 139 3.39 -3.39 2.02
CA GLU A 139 3.66 -4.54 2.89
C GLU A 139 2.44 -5.45 3.00
N ASN A 140 1.27 -4.90 3.31
CA ASN A 140 0.02 -5.66 3.37
C ASN A 140 -0.30 -6.34 2.03
N SER A 141 -0.08 -5.64 0.92
CA SER A 141 -0.31 -6.20 -0.42
C SER A 141 0.64 -7.37 -0.71
N TYR A 142 1.90 -7.29 -0.30
CA TYR A 142 2.85 -8.37 -0.50
C TYR A 142 2.55 -9.59 0.37
N LEU A 143 2.11 -9.38 1.60
CA LEU A 143 1.66 -10.48 2.46
C LEU A 143 0.46 -11.23 1.87
N LEU A 144 -0.48 -10.52 1.27
CA LEU A 144 -1.69 -11.12 0.71
C LEU A 144 -1.45 -11.80 -0.64
N TRP A 145 -0.55 -11.29 -1.48
CA TRP A 145 -0.55 -11.64 -2.90
C TRP A 145 0.81 -12.04 -3.46
N SER A 146 1.83 -12.25 -2.61
CA SER A 146 3.14 -12.75 -3.05
C SER A 146 3.84 -13.58 -1.99
N ASN A 147 4.68 -14.52 -2.44
CA ASN A 147 5.59 -15.27 -1.59
C ASN A 147 6.97 -14.59 -1.51
N LYS A 148 7.76 -14.98 -0.51
CA LYS A 148 9.20 -14.67 -0.50
C LYS A 148 9.85 -15.26 -1.76
N GLY A 149 10.76 -14.52 -2.37
CA GLY A 149 11.43 -14.90 -3.61
C GLY A 149 10.66 -14.58 -4.89
N ASP A 150 9.39 -14.19 -4.81
CA ASP A 150 8.60 -13.77 -5.98
C ASP A 150 9.13 -12.47 -6.60
N THR A 151 8.86 -12.31 -7.89
CA THR A 151 9.19 -11.08 -8.62
C THR A 151 8.02 -10.10 -8.57
N VAL A 152 8.31 -8.87 -8.19
CA VAL A 152 7.34 -7.77 -8.15
C VAL A 152 7.71 -6.75 -9.22
N LEU A 153 6.79 -6.49 -10.14
CA LEU A 153 6.94 -5.46 -11.18
C LEU A 153 6.17 -4.20 -10.78
N SER A 154 6.87 -3.08 -10.68
CA SER A 154 6.26 -1.75 -10.59
C SER A 154 6.47 -0.99 -11.90
N PRO A 155 5.44 -0.81 -12.74
CA PRO A 155 5.55 -0.08 -14.00
C PRO A 155 5.64 1.44 -13.81
N PHE A 156 5.44 1.93 -12.59
CA PHE A 156 5.53 3.34 -12.19
C PHE A 156 6.35 3.43 -10.90
N GLY A 157 7.66 3.13 -11.01
CA GLY A 157 8.55 2.91 -9.87
C GLY A 157 8.74 4.12 -8.94
N GLY A 158 8.51 5.33 -9.43
CA GLY A 158 8.65 6.56 -8.65
C GLY A 158 10.03 6.65 -8.00
N VAL A 159 10.06 6.92 -6.72
CA VAL A 159 11.28 6.93 -5.91
C VAL A 159 11.62 5.57 -5.29
N GLY A 160 10.88 4.51 -5.64
CA GLY A 160 11.19 3.12 -5.31
C GLY A 160 10.54 2.58 -4.04
N SER A 161 9.38 3.08 -3.60
CA SER A 161 8.68 2.56 -2.42
C SER A 161 8.43 1.06 -2.52
N GLU A 162 7.84 0.60 -3.65
CA GLU A 162 7.57 -0.81 -3.92
C GLU A 162 8.86 -1.63 -3.98
N SER A 163 9.92 -1.08 -4.60
CA SER A 163 11.19 -1.78 -4.75
C SER A 163 11.93 -1.98 -3.43
N VAL A 164 11.97 -0.95 -2.61
CA VAL A 164 12.60 -1.01 -1.28
C VAL A 164 11.85 -1.98 -0.38
N THR A 165 10.51 -1.91 -0.38
CA THR A 165 9.67 -2.83 0.39
C THR A 165 9.80 -4.27 -0.12
N SER A 166 9.92 -4.48 -1.44
CA SER A 166 10.19 -5.80 -2.01
C SER A 166 11.46 -6.41 -1.44
N LEU A 167 12.55 -5.67 -1.44
CA LEU A 167 13.84 -6.15 -0.88
C LEU A 167 13.71 -6.44 0.62
N LYS A 168 13.14 -5.52 1.38
CA LYS A 168 12.90 -5.67 2.83
C LYS A 168 12.14 -6.95 3.17
N MET A 169 11.23 -7.36 2.29
CA MET A 169 10.36 -8.52 2.49
C MET A 169 10.79 -9.75 1.68
N ASP A 170 12.04 -9.82 1.21
CA ASP A 170 12.60 -10.93 0.43
C ASP A 170 11.94 -11.18 -0.93
N ARG A 171 11.42 -10.14 -1.60
CA ARG A 171 10.93 -10.20 -2.98
C ARG A 171 11.95 -9.59 -3.93
N LYS A 172 11.83 -9.90 -5.23
CA LYS A 172 12.72 -9.42 -6.29
C LYS A 172 12.07 -8.27 -7.06
N PRO A 173 12.48 -7.01 -6.87
CA PRO A 173 11.85 -5.89 -7.55
C PRO A 173 12.31 -5.74 -8.99
N ILE A 174 11.37 -5.41 -9.87
CA ILE A 174 11.59 -4.82 -11.19
C ILE A 174 10.81 -3.52 -11.23
N ALA A 175 11.47 -2.41 -11.52
CA ALA A 175 10.82 -1.11 -11.57
C ALA A 175 11.11 -0.39 -12.88
N ILE A 176 10.09 0.30 -13.40
CA ILE A 176 10.20 1.18 -14.57
C ILE A 176 9.86 2.58 -14.09
N GLU A 177 10.74 3.54 -14.40
CA GLU A 177 10.51 4.95 -14.07
C GLU A 177 11.02 5.83 -15.22
N LEU A 178 10.17 6.72 -15.71
CA LEU A 178 10.47 7.58 -16.86
C LEU A 178 11.17 8.88 -16.44
N LYS A 179 10.91 9.35 -15.23
CA LYS A 179 11.48 10.60 -14.74
C LYS A 179 12.88 10.36 -14.17
N ASN A 180 13.88 10.94 -14.81
CA ASN A 180 15.28 10.69 -14.47
C ASN A 180 15.61 11.01 -12.99
N SER A 181 15.10 12.12 -12.44
CA SER A 181 15.33 12.49 -11.03
C SER A 181 14.74 11.46 -10.04
N TYR A 182 13.61 10.86 -10.39
CA TYR A 182 13.00 9.79 -9.59
C TYR A 182 13.74 8.47 -9.75
N TYR A 183 14.15 8.15 -10.98
CA TYR A 183 14.95 6.97 -11.27
C TYR A 183 16.29 6.98 -10.51
N GLU A 184 17.00 8.11 -10.50
CA GLU A 184 18.24 8.23 -9.72
C GLU A 184 17.99 8.07 -8.21
N MET A 185 16.89 8.61 -7.69
CA MET A 185 16.50 8.43 -6.30
C MET A 185 16.11 6.97 -6.00
N LEU A 186 15.40 6.32 -6.90
CA LEU A 186 15.03 4.91 -6.81
C LEU A 186 16.29 4.04 -6.69
N LYS A 187 17.27 4.23 -7.57
CA LYS A 187 18.56 3.50 -7.50
C LYS A 187 19.25 3.69 -6.15
N LYS A 188 19.29 4.93 -5.67
CA LYS A 188 19.91 5.25 -4.38
C LYS A 188 19.18 4.58 -3.22
N ASN A 189 17.86 4.58 -3.23
CA ASN A 189 17.05 3.95 -2.18
C ASN A 189 17.21 2.44 -2.17
N ILE A 190 17.29 1.80 -3.35
CA ILE A 190 17.59 0.37 -3.48
C ILE A 190 18.98 0.06 -2.92
N SER A 191 20.01 0.83 -3.34
CA SER A 191 21.37 0.61 -2.85
C SER A 191 21.44 0.71 -1.32
N ASN A 192 20.86 1.75 -0.74
CA ASN A 192 20.82 1.91 0.71
C ASN A 192 20.14 0.72 1.41
N GLN A 193 19.05 0.19 0.84
CA GLN A 193 18.36 -0.96 1.43
C GLN A 193 19.21 -2.22 1.34
N MET A 194 19.90 -2.45 0.22
CA MET A 194 20.81 -3.59 0.06
C MET A 194 21.98 -3.51 1.06
N ASP A 195 22.56 -2.33 1.27
CA ASP A 195 23.63 -2.12 2.25
C ASP A 195 23.17 -2.45 3.67
N LEU A 196 21.93 -2.04 4.03
CA LEU A 196 21.33 -2.39 5.32
C LEU A 196 21.14 -3.91 5.48
N MET A 197 20.66 -4.58 4.46
CA MET A 197 20.48 -6.05 4.48
C MET A 197 21.80 -6.77 4.63
N ASN A 198 22.84 -6.33 3.95
CA ASN A 198 24.19 -6.91 4.07
C ASN A 198 24.79 -6.73 5.47
N GLN A 199 24.54 -5.59 6.11
CA GLN A 199 24.98 -5.35 7.50
C GLN A 199 24.26 -6.26 8.49
N THR A 200 22.95 -6.50 8.29
CA THR A 200 22.15 -7.35 9.20
C THR A 200 22.48 -8.84 9.03
N SER A 201 22.99 -9.26 7.87
CA SER A 201 23.38 -10.65 7.64
C SER A 201 24.76 -11.04 8.22
N LEU A 202 25.49 -10.09 8.80
CA LEU A 202 26.80 -10.32 9.41
C LEU A 202 26.72 -10.62 10.93
N PHE A 203 25.52 -10.60 11.50
CA PHE A 203 25.21 -10.93 12.89
C PHE A 203 24.19 -12.07 12.99
#